data_8c3164b8d9ce27249f45e60ecb54189e
#
_entry.id   8c3164b8d9ce27249f45e60ecb54189e
#
_cell.length_a   1.000
_cell.length_b   1.000
_cell.length_c   1.000
_cell.angle_alpha   90.00
_cell.angle_beta   90.00
_cell.angle_gamma   90.00
#
_symmetry.space_group_name_H-M   'P 1'
#
loop_
_entity.id
_entity.type
_entity.pdbx_description
1 polymer ?
#
loop_
_entity_poly.entity_id
_entity_poly.type
_entity_poly.pdbx_seq_one_letter_code
_entity_poly.pdbx_strand_id
1 'polypeptide(L)'
;MDMGEMPAAIYALRHLAAVTEIRRYLGARPEAAVVDLGCGVDRLVDEVDNGRALIYNLDFPSVLEARRTWAEPHERERDLPFSLTDHRWMDEIDASGGLIAVASGVLYFLENGAVRDLVDAMARRFPGGRLVYDAESPEMVAMSEQAVRDRGIDAAPMPFRVADPYAARTWSSGVSQVKVNFDLSSYAADPTVFPDEVRDGFTRMRMSRALYEVVVDFAIAGEPC
;
A
#
# COMPACT_ATOMS: atom_id res chain seq x y z
N MET A 1 21.85 -0.48 9.02
CA MET A 1 21.92 -1.87 8.47
C MET A 1 21.88 -1.74 6.96
N ASP A 2 22.87 -2.22 6.25
CA ASP A 2 22.85 -2.23 4.78
C ASP A 2 21.84 -3.30 4.33
N MET A 3 20.77 -2.89 3.70
CA MET A 3 19.73 -3.79 3.17
C MET A 3 20.11 -4.40 1.81
N GLY A 4 21.17 -3.89 1.18
CA GLY A 4 21.51 -4.21 -0.20
C GLY A 4 20.68 -3.40 -1.22
N GLU A 5 21.15 -3.33 -2.46
CA GLU A 5 20.57 -2.46 -3.49
C GLU A 5 19.17 -2.88 -3.94
N MET A 6 18.91 -4.17 -4.10
CA MET A 6 17.61 -4.66 -4.57
C MET A 6 16.47 -4.39 -3.57
N PRO A 7 16.57 -4.73 -2.26
CA PRO A 7 15.54 -4.34 -1.29
C PRO A 7 15.34 -2.83 -1.22
N ALA A 8 16.41 -2.03 -1.22
CA ALA A 8 16.29 -0.57 -1.21
C ALA A 8 15.52 -0.05 -2.44
N ALA A 9 15.80 -0.59 -3.62
CA ALA A 9 15.09 -0.25 -4.86
C ALA A 9 13.61 -0.67 -4.81
N ILE A 10 13.30 -1.84 -4.24
CA ILE A 10 11.90 -2.28 -4.03
C ILE A 10 11.15 -1.28 -3.13
N TYR A 11 11.73 -0.87 -2.00
CA TYR A 11 11.12 0.12 -1.12
C TYR A 11 10.88 1.45 -1.84
N ALA A 12 11.89 1.96 -2.56
CA ALA A 12 11.75 3.21 -3.32
C ALA A 12 10.63 3.13 -4.38
N LEU A 13 10.53 2.01 -5.11
CA LEU A 13 9.51 1.84 -6.14
C LEU A 13 8.10 1.64 -5.57
N ARG A 14 7.95 0.97 -4.41
CA ARG A 14 6.67 0.91 -3.67
C ARG A 14 6.19 2.31 -3.29
N HIS A 15 7.09 3.12 -2.73
CA HIS A 15 6.80 4.52 -2.39
C HIS A 15 6.40 5.33 -3.63
N LEU A 16 7.17 5.25 -4.73
CA LEU A 16 6.84 5.93 -5.98
C LEU A 16 5.51 5.48 -6.59
N ALA A 17 5.19 4.21 -6.49
CA ALA A 17 3.90 3.66 -6.91
C ALA A 17 2.75 4.30 -6.09
N ALA A 18 2.85 4.29 -4.76
CA ALA A 18 1.88 4.90 -3.87
C ALA A 18 1.69 6.40 -4.17
N VAL A 19 2.78 7.17 -4.25
CA VAL A 19 2.76 8.61 -4.59
C VAL A 19 2.10 8.85 -5.94
N THR A 20 2.43 8.04 -6.96
CA THR A 20 1.87 8.19 -8.31
C THR A 20 0.38 7.94 -8.33
N GLU A 21 -0.10 6.86 -7.69
CA GLU A 21 -1.52 6.54 -7.64
C GLU A 21 -2.32 7.57 -6.82
N ILE A 22 -1.74 8.06 -5.70
CA ILE A 22 -2.36 9.15 -4.91
C ILE A 22 -2.48 10.42 -5.74
N ARG A 23 -1.39 10.88 -6.36
CA ARG A 23 -1.42 12.09 -7.21
C ARG A 23 -2.42 11.98 -8.35
N ARG A 24 -2.52 10.79 -8.97
CA ARG A 24 -3.50 10.52 -10.03
C ARG A 24 -4.94 10.60 -9.50
N TYR A 25 -5.20 10.03 -8.32
CA TYR A 25 -6.52 10.07 -7.68
C TYR A 25 -6.89 11.49 -7.25
N LEU A 26 -5.97 12.22 -6.60
CA LEU A 26 -6.16 13.60 -6.18
C LEU A 26 -6.31 14.57 -7.36
N GLY A 27 -5.76 14.26 -8.51
CA GLY A 27 -5.98 15.04 -9.74
C GLY A 27 -7.44 15.11 -10.15
N ALA A 28 -8.21 14.04 -9.90
CA ALA A 28 -9.66 13.99 -10.16
C ALA A 28 -10.51 14.38 -8.93
N ARG A 29 -10.00 14.17 -7.72
CA ARG A 29 -10.68 14.39 -6.42
C ARG A 29 -9.74 15.09 -5.43
N PRO A 30 -9.48 16.39 -5.59
CA PRO A 30 -8.43 17.09 -4.85
C PRO A 30 -8.69 17.22 -3.35
N GLU A 31 -9.91 16.99 -2.87
CA GLU A 31 -10.30 17.02 -1.45
C GLU A 31 -10.46 15.61 -0.85
N ALA A 32 -10.07 14.57 -1.58
CA ALA A 32 -10.19 13.22 -1.09
C ALA A 32 -9.24 12.98 0.10
N ALA A 33 -9.69 12.12 1.03
CA ALA A 33 -8.84 11.60 2.08
C ALA A 33 -7.78 10.65 1.48
N VAL A 34 -6.54 10.79 1.94
CA VAL A 34 -5.45 9.85 1.70
C VAL A 34 -5.19 9.08 2.97
N VAL A 35 -5.16 7.76 2.92
CA VAL A 35 -4.89 6.92 4.09
C VAL A 35 -3.66 6.07 3.84
N ASP A 36 -2.62 6.28 4.63
CA ASP A 36 -1.41 5.47 4.63
C ASP A 36 -1.57 4.34 5.65
N LEU A 37 -1.86 3.15 5.16
CA LEU A 37 -2.13 1.95 5.95
C LEU A 37 -0.81 1.26 6.33
N GLY A 38 -0.44 1.31 7.61
CA GLY A 38 0.86 0.86 8.09
C GLY A 38 1.97 1.82 7.66
N CYS A 39 1.77 3.11 7.94
CA CYS A 39 2.62 4.21 7.46
C CYS A 39 4.08 4.10 7.92
N GLY A 40 4.34 3.37 9.01
CA GLY A 40 5.69 3.24 9.55
C GLY A 40 6.34 4.60 9.77
N VAL A 41 7.49 4.77 9.14
CA VAL A 41 8.28 5.99 9.22
C VAL A 41 8.21 6.83 7.92
N ASP A 42 7.39 6.45 6.96
CA ASP A 42 7.26 7.17 5.70
C ASP A 42 6.61 8.55 5.88
N ARG A 43 7.01 9.50 5.06
CA ARG A 43 6.48 10.87 5.04
C ARG A 43 5.77 11.16 3.73
N LEU A 44 4.74 10.39 3.49
CA LEU A 44 3.95 10.48 2.27
C LEU A 44 3.42 11.90 2.01
N VAL A 45 3.09 12.65 3.08
CA VAL A 45 2.60 14.02 3.01
C VAL A 45 3.54 14.95 2.25
N ASP A 46 4.86 14.80 2.41
CA ASP A 46 5.86 15.68 1.78
C ASP A 46 5.80 15.63 0.24
N GLU A 47 5.26 14.54 -0.32
CA GLU A 47 5.16 14.37 -1.76
C GLU A 47 3.74 14.49 -2.32
N VAL A 48 2.70 14.22 -1.52
CA VAL A 48 1.33 14.18 -2.03
C VAL A 48 0.45 15.35 -1.60
N ASP A 49 0.95 16.21 -0.70
CA ASP A 49 0.21 17.37 -0.25
C ASP A 49 -0.12 18.31 -1.40
N ASN A 50 -1.41 18.50 -1.64
CA ASN A 50 -1.95 19.39 -2.66
C ASN A 50 -2.62 20.65 -2.06
N GLY A 51 -2.46 20.88 -0.75
CA GLY A 51 -3.06 21.99 -0.02
C GLY A 51 -4.54 21.82 0.34
N ARG A 52 -5.18 20.67 0.03
CA ARG A 52 -6.61 20.42 0.18
C ARG A 52 -6.94 19.07 0.83
N ALA A 53 -6.23 18.01 0.45
CA ALA A 53 -6.42 16.66 0.97
C ALA A 53 -6.00 16.56 2.45
N LEU A 54 -6.69 15.73 3.23
CA LEU A 54 -6.21 15.27 4.54
C LEU A 54 -5.51 13.94 4.38
N ILE A 55 -4.36 13.81 5.02
CA ILE A 55 -3.54 12.61 5.02
C ILE A 55 -3.64 11.93 6.39
N TYR A 56 -4.06 10.69 6.42
CA TYR A 56 -4.23 9.90 7.63
C TYR A 56 -3.14 8.83 7.69
N ASN A 57 -2.32 8.89 8.73
CA ASN A 57 -1.25 7.92 9.00
C ASN A 57 -1.76 6.87 9.97
N LEU A 58 -2.01 5.67 9.49
CA LEU A 58 -2.50 4.57 10.32
C LEU A 58 -1.37 3.60 10.65
N ASP A 59 -1.08 3.44 11.93
CA ASP A 59 -0.14 2.44 12.44
C ASP A 59 -0.39 2.20 13.94
N PHE A 60 0.37 1.26 14.53
CA PHE A 60 0.34 1.04 15.97
C PHE A 60 0.77 2.30 16.74
N PRO A 61 0.19 2.56 17.93
CA PRO A 61 0.53 3.74 18.74
C PRO A 61 2.04 3.92 18.96
N SER A 62 2.77 2.83 19.19
CA SER A 62 4.22 2.85 19.39
C SER A 62 5.02 3.28 18.16
N VAL A 63 4.53 2.93 16.96
CA VAL A 63 5.16 3.33 15.69
C VAL A 63 4.93 4.82 15.44
N LEU A 64 3.70 5.30 15.65
CA LEU A 64 3.36 6.72 15.51
C LEU A 64 4.11 7.59 16.52
N GLU A 65 4.29 7.10 17.76
CA GLU A 65 5.12 7.78 18.77
C GLU A 65 6.58 7.86 18.32
N ALA A 66 7.15 6.76 17.84
CA ALA A 66 8.51 6.75 17.31
C ALA A 66 8.65 7.71 16.11
N ARG A 67 7.69 7.74 15.18
CA ARG A 67 7.66 8.63 14.02
C ARG A 67 7.74 10.11 14.44
N ARG A 68 7.04 10.52 15.48
CA ARG A 68 7.02 11.89 16.00
C ARG A 68 8.36 12.37 16.58
N THR A 69 9.30 11.46 16.86
CA THR A 69 10.61 11.84 17.40
C THR A 69 11.52 12.50 16.37
N TRP A 70 11.24 12.33 15.07
CA TRP A 70 12.08 12.83 13.98
C TRP A 70 11.29 13.45 12.82
N ALA A 71 9.97 13.33 12.81
CA ALA A 71 9.09 13.91 11.80
C ALA A 71 8.20 14.97 12.45
N GLU A 72 8.37 16.23 12.07
CA GLU A 72 7.47 17.30 12.51
C GLU A 72 6.07 17.07 11.93
N PRO A 73 5.01 17.19 12.77
CA PRO A 73 3.63 17.06 12.31
C PRO A 73 3.29 18.08 11.23
N HIS A 74 2.61 17.67 10.19
CA HIS A 74 2.09 18.55 9.16
C HIS A 74 0.63 18.93 9.48
N GLU A 75 0.20 20.16 9.13
CA GLU A 75 -1.15 20.64 9.46
C GLU A 75 -2.29 19.79 8.87
N ARG A 76 -2.04 19.14 7.72
CA ARG A 76 -2.99 18.24 7.04
C ARG A 76 -2.78 16.76 7.32
N GLU A 77 -1.86 16.41 8.21
CA GLU A 77 -1.72 15.03 8.71
C GLU A 77 -2.59 14.78 9.94
N ARG A 78 -3.07 13.56 10.05
CA ARG A 78 -3.79 13.02 11.20
C ARG A 78 -3.28 11.61 11.48
N ASP A 79 -2.88 11.34 12.70
CA ASP A 79 -2.47 10.02 13.12
C ASP A 79 -3.69 9.20 13.58
N LEU A 80 -3.76 7.96 13.12
CA LEU A 80 -4.76 6.97 13.49
C LEU A 80 -4.08 5.81 14.22
N PRO A 81 -4.08 5.80 15.56
CA PRO A 81 -3.39 4.81 16.38
C PRO A 81 -4.19 3.50 16.49
N PHE A 82 -4.36 2.80 15.38
CA PHE A 82 -5.13 1.56 15.29
C PHE A 82 -4.32 0.45 14.61
N SER A 83 -4.71 -0.80 14.86
CA SER A 83 -4.35 -1.91 13.99
C SER A 83 -5.14 -1.82 12.67
N LEU A 84 -4.56 -2.26 11.55
CA LEU A 84 -5.30 -2.39 10.29
C LEU A 84 -6.54 -3.27 10.41
N THR A 85 -6.52 -4.25 11.31
CA THR A 85 -7.63 -5.18 11.56
C THR A 85 -8.70 -4.63 12.49
N ASP A 86 -8.48 -3.48 13.11
CA ASP A 86 -9.47 -2.77 13.92
C ASP A 86 -10.17 -1.72 13.06
N HIS A 87 -11.24 -2.10 12.41
CA HIS A 87 -11.93 -1.26 11.42
C HIS A 87 -12.55 0.03 11.96
N ARG A 88 -12.49 0.30 13.29
CA ARG A 88 -12.95 1.56 13.89
C ARG A 88 -12.20 2.79 13.35
N TRP A 89 -10.97 2.62 12.85
CA TRP A 89 -10.24 3.71 12.21
C TRP A 89 -11.01 4.32 11.03
N MET A 90 -11.87 3.55 10.36
CA MET A 90 -12.67 4.04 9.23
C MET A 90 -13.70 5.10 9.66
N ASP A 91 -14.11 5.13 10.92
CA ASP A 91 -15.07 6.10 11.47
C ASP A 91 -14.41 7.45 11.77
N GLU A 92 -13.08 7.48 11.86
CA GLU A 92 -12.29 8.69 12.12
C GLU A 92 -11.97 9.49 10.85
N ILE A 93 -12.33 8.96 9.66
CA ILE A 93 -11.96 9.54 8.36
C ILE A 93 -13.10 10.33 7.76
N ASP A 94 -12.83 11.59 7.43
CA ASP A 94 -13.70 12.36 6.54
C ASP A 94 -13.40 11.99 5.08
N ALA A 95 -14.23 11.13 4.51
CA ALA A 95 -14.16 10.69 3.12
C ALA A 95 -15.19 11.40 2.20
N SER A 96 -15.72 12.55 2.60
CA SER A 96 -16.75 13.28 1.83
C SER A 96 -16.26 13.69 0.43
N GLY A 97 -14.96 13.96 0.27
CA GLY A 97 -14.31 14.23 -1.02
C GLY A 97 -13.87 12.99 -1.80
N GLY A 98 -14.12 11.78 -1.27
CA GLY A 98 -13.58 10.50 -1.75
C GLY A 98 -12.44 9.98 -0.85
N LEU A 99 -11.91 8.80 -1.19
CA LEU A 99 -10.84 8.18 -0.42
C LEU A 99 -9.91 7.38 -1.33
N ILE A 100 -8.61 7.55 -1.14
CA ILE A 100 -7.59 6.60 -1.58
C ILE A 100 -6.79 6.12 -0.38
N ALA A 101 -6.67 4.81 -0.22
CA ALA A 101 -5.78 4.19 0.75
C ALA A 101 -4.62 3.50 0.04
N VAL A 102 -3.45 3.55 0.65
CA VAL A 102 -2.26 2.83 0.19
C VAL A 102 -1.74 1.93 1.31
N ALA A 103 -1.27 0.74 0.95
CA ALA A 103 -0.73 -0.25 1.88
C ALA A 103 0.58 -0.80 1.32
N SER A 104 1.68 -0.09 1.57
CA SER A 104 2.99 -0.41 1.01
C SER A 104 3.80 -1.30 1.95
N GLY A 105 4.00 -2.57 1.57
CA GLY A 105 4.82 -3.51 2.32
C GLY A 105 4.23 -3.99 3.65
N VAL A 106 2.93 -3.82 3.89
CA VAL A 106 2.30 -4.09 5.19
C VAL A 106 1.37 -5.31 5.17
N LEU A 107 0.64 -5.55 4.07
CA LEU A 107 -0.36 -6.63 4.04
C LEU A 107 0.25 -8.02 4.17
N TYR A 108 1.54 -8.19 3.87
CA TYR A 108 2.29 -9.43 4.03
C TYR A 108 2.16 -10.05 5.42
N PHE A 109 2.01 -9.22 6.45
CA PHE A 109 1.97 -9.64 7.86
C PHE A 109 0.55 -9.96 8.36
N LEU A 110 -0.45 -9.87 7.49
CA LEU A 110 -1.85 -10.20 7.81
C LEU A 110 -2.26 -11.56 7.24
N GLU A 111 -3.14 -12.25 7.93
CA GLU A 111 -3.78 -13.45 7.38
C GLU A 111 -4.65 -13.11 6.15
N ASN A 112 -4.73 -14.03 5.19
CA ASN A 112 -5.55 -13.85 3.98
C ASN A 112 -7.00 -13.44 4.29
N GLY A 113 -7.57 -14.00 5.37
CA GLY A 113 -8.91 -13.64 5.86
C GLY A 113 -9.00 -12.18 6.26
N ALA A 114 -8.04 -11.71 7.05
CA ALA A 114 -8.01 -10.32 7.53
C ALA A 114 -7.88 -9.31 6.38
N VAL A 115 -7.09 -9.62 5.34
CA VAL A 115 -6.98 -8.75 4.16
C VAL A 115 -8.30 -8.72 3.37
N ARG A 116 -8.99 -9.86 3.22
CA ARG A 116 -10.31 -9.91 2.59
C ARG A 116 -11.34 -9.09 3.36
N ASP A 117 -11.36 -9.25 4.69
CA ASP A 117 -12.26 -8.51 5.58
C ASP A 117 -12.00 -7.00 5.50
N LEU A 118 -10.73 -6.58 5.42
CA LEU A 118 -10.34 -5.19 5.22
C LEU A 118 -10.88 -4.64 3.90
N VAL A 119 -10.66 -5.34 2.77
CA VAL A 119 -11.15 -4.92 1.45
C VAL A 119 -12.67 -4.82 1.43
N ASP A 120 -13.37 -5.81 2.01
CA ASP A 120 -14.82 -5.82 2.05
C ASP A 120 -15.39 -4.70 2.96
N ALA A 121 -14.77 -4.44 4.11
CA ALA A 121 -15.15 -3.35 4.99
C ALA A 121 -14.94 -1.98 4.33
N MET A 122 -13.79 -1.79 3.66
CA MET A 122 -13.50 -0.55 2.93
C MET A 122 -14.46 -0.34 1.76
N ALA A 123 -14.77 -1.39 0.98
CA ALA A 123 -15.70 -1.31 -0.14
C ALA A 123 -17.11 -0.88 0.31
N ARG A 124 -17.57 -1.37 1.48
CA ARG A 124 -18.84 -0.94 2.08
C ARG A 124 -18.82 0.48 2.63
N ARG A 125 -17.70 0.84 3.30
CA ARG A 125 -17.61 2.12 4.04
C ARG A 125 -17.31 3.31 3.13
N PHE A 126 -16.58 3.07 2.03
CA PHE A 126 -16.06 4.10 1.12
C PHE A 126 -16.42 3.83 -0.34
N PRO A 127 -17.72 3.88 -0.71
CA PRO A 127 -18.13 3.71 -2.10
C PRO A 127 -17.42 4.73 -3.03
N GLY A 128 -16.91 4.26 -4.16
CA GLY A 128 -16.13 5.08 -5.10
C GLY A 128 -14.69 5.36 -4.65
N GLY A 129 -14.28 4.80 -3.52
CA GLY A 129 -12.90 4.87 -3.04
C GLY A 129 -11.96 3.92 -3.77
N ARG A 130 -10.69 3.96 -3.39
CA ARG A 130 -9.61 3.14 -3.96
C ARG A 130 -8.69 2.61 -2.89
N LEU A 131 -8.27 1.34 -3.03
CA LEU A 131 -7.16 0.77 -2.28
C LEU A 131 -6.04 0.41 -3.26
N VAL A 132 -4.80 0.78 -2.91
CA VAL A 132 -3.58 0.40 -3.62
C VAL A 132 -2.69 -0.38 -2.67
N TYR A 133 -2.20 -1.53 -3.08
CA TYR A 133 -1.25 -2.31 -2.29
C TYR A 133 -0.28 -3.07 -3.17
N ASP A 134 0.89 -3.40 -2.64
CA ASP A 134 1.81 -4.31 -3.28
C ASP A 134 1.66 -5.73 -2.73
N ALA A 135 1.92 -6.71 -3.60
CA ALA A 135 1.91 -8.11 -3.24
C ALA A 135 2.98 -8.90 -4.00
N GLU A 136 3.27 -10.07 -3.49
CA GLU A 136 4.23 -11.01 -4.07
C GLU A 136 3.54 -12.34 -4.38
N SER A 137 4.10 -13.07 -5.38
CA SER A 137 3.68 -14.46 -5.59
C SER A 137 3.98 -15.31 -4.34
N PRO A 138 3.26 -16.41 -4.11
CA PRO A 138 3.51 -17.28 -2.96
C PRO A 138 4.96 -17.76 -2.84
N GLU A 139 5.63 -17.99 -3.97
CA GLU A 139 7.04 -18.38 -4.04
C GLU A 139 7.94 -17.23 -3.61
N MET A 140 7.66 -16.01 -4.07
CA MET A 140 8.44 -14.83 -3.70
C MET A 140 8.25 -14.49 -2.22
N VAL A 141 7.03 -14.58 -1.68
CA VAL A 141 6.78 -14.40 -0.24
C VAL A 141 7.61 -15.39 0.59
N ALA A 142 7.70 -16.66 0.17
CA ALA A 142 8.50 -17.65 0.86
C ALA A 142 10.01 -17.29 0.85
N MET A 143 10.52 -16.75 -0.25
CA MET A 143 11.89 -16.26 -0.36
C MET A 143 12.12 -15.02 0.52
N SER A 144 11.20 -14.07 0.50
CA SER A 144 11.25 -12.84 1.33
C SER A 144 11.23 -13.17 2.81
N GLU A 145 10.35 -14.08 3.23
CA GLU A 145 10.27 -14.56 4.62
C GLU A 145 11.57 -15.27 5.06
N GLN A 146 12.16 -16.10 4.19
CA GLN A 146 13.45 -16.73 4.47
C GLN A 146 14.58 -15.68 4.60
N ALA A 147 14.62 -14.70 3.70
CA ALA A 147 15.63 -13.64 3.75
C ALA A 147 15.52 -12.78 5.03
N VAL A 148 14.32 -12.59 5.56
CA VAL A 148 14.09 -11.91 6.85
C VAL A 148 14.59 -12.78 8.01
N ARG A 149 14.29 -14.09 8.00
CA ARG A 149 14.83 -15.05 9.01
C ARG A 149 16.36 -15.11 9.00
N ASP A 150 16.98 -15.16 7.84
CA ASP A 150 18.44 -15.21 7.68
C ASP A 150 19.14 -13.97 8.28
N ARG A 151 18.40 -12.88 8.48
CA ARG A 151 18.85 -11.66 9.17
C ARG A 151 18.57 -11.68 10.69
N GLY A 152 18.09 -12.80 11.22
CA GLY A 152 17.79 -12.97 12.64
C GLY A 152 16.48 -12.37 13.11
N ILE A 153 15.53 -12.16 12.19
CA ILE A 153 14.17 -11.67 12.50
C ILE A 153 13.19 -12.85 12.36
N ASP A 154 13.14 -13.69 13.39
CA ASP A 154 12.32 -14.91 13.38
C ASP A 154 10.83 -14.66 13.63
N ALA A 155 10.44 -13.48 14.14
CA ALA A 155 9.10 -13.18 14.61
C ALA A 155 8.25 -12.39 13.60
N ALA A 156 8.58 -12.43 12.30
CA ALA A 156 7.83 -11.72 11.26
C ALA A 156 7.31 -12.69 10.18
N PRO A 157 6.34 -13.57 10.50
CA PRO A 157 5.72 -14.45 9.50
C PRO A 157 4.99 -13.61 8.46
N MET A 158 4.98 -14.08 7.21
CA MET A 158 4.28 -13.46 6.08
C MET A 158 3.16 -14.38 5.58
N PRO A 159 2.02 -14.44 6.30
CA PRO A 159 0.93 -15.35 5.95
C PRO A 159 0.12 -14.93 4.73
N PHE A 160 0.17 -13.64 4.32
CA PHE A 160 -0.56 -13.18 3.15
C PHE A 160 0.04 -13.75 1.87
N ARG A 161 -0.66 -14.73 1.29
CA ARG A 161 -0.22 -15.44 0.08
C ARG A 161 -1.42 -15.67 -0.83
N VAL A 162 -1.42 -15.01 -1.98
CA VAL A 162 -2.51 -15.08 -2.96
C VAL A 162 -1.94 -15.48 -4.32
N ALA A 163 -2.39 -16.62 -4.84
CA ALA A 163 -1.90 -17.14 -6.12
C ALA A 163 -2.46 -16.39 -7.34
N ASP A 164 -3.70 -15.89 -7.26
CA ASP A 164 -4.29 -15.05 -8.31
C ASP A 164 -4.10 -13.56 -7.99
N PRO A 165 -3.26 -12.81 -8.72
CA PRO A 165 -3.06 -11.38 -8.49
C PRO A 165 -4.35 -10.54 -8.58
N TYR A 166 -5.38 -11.08 -9.24
CA TYR A 166 -6.69 -10.42 -9.41
C TYR A 166 -7.73 -10.91 -8.39
N ALA A 167 -7.33 -11.69 -7.38
CA ALA A 167 -8.28 -12.31 -6.42
C ALA A 167 -9.18 -11.29 -5.70
N ALA A 168 -8.72 -10.06 -5.49
CA ALA A 168 -9.48 -9.00 -4.83
C ALA A 168 -10.84 -8.72 -5.50
N ARG A 169 -11.00 -9.01 -6.79
CA ARG A 169 -12.28 -8.87 -7.51
C ARG A 169 -13.43 -9.71 -6.93
N THR A 170 -13.11 -10.73 -6.15
CA THR A 170 -14.10 -11.65 -5.54
C THR A 170 -14.21 -11.50 -4.04
N TRP A 171 -13.47 -10.57 -3.42
CA TRP A 171 -13.45 -10.44 -1.96
C TRP A 171 -14.62 -9.63 -1.42
N SER A 172 -15.23 -8.79 -2.26
CA SER A 172 -16.44 -8.05 -1.94
C SER A 172 -17.27 -7.78 -3.19
N SER A 173 -18.59 -7.79 -3.06
CA SER A 173 -19.49 -7.30 -4.11
C SER A 173 -19.39 -5.78 -4.37
N GLY A 174 -18.74 -5.05 -3.46
CA GLY A 174 -18.46 -3.63 -3.61
C GLY A 174 -17.17 -3.34 -4.38
N VAL A 175 -16.44 -4.33 -4.90
CA VAL A 175 -15.28 -4.13 -5.78
C VAL A 175 -15.76 -4.02 -7.23
N SER A 176 -15.52 -2.88 -7.87
CA SER A 176 -15.90 -2.63 -9.27
C SER A 176 -14.80 -2.99 -10.26
N GLN A 177 -13.53 -2.79 -9.88
CA GLN A 177 -12.39 -3.08 -10.75
C GLN A 177 -11.15 -3.46 -9.95
N VAL A 178 -10.36 -4.38 -10.51
CA VAL A 178 -9.00 -4.69 -10.03
C VAL A 178 -8.03 -4.58 -11.20
N LYS A 179 -7.00 -3.75 -11.04
CA LYS A 179 -5.88 -3.61 -11.97
C LYS A 179 -4.62 -4.13 -11.30
N VAL A 180 -3.73 -4.75 -12.08
CA VAL A 180 -2.45 -5.27 -11.57
C VAL A 180 -1.33 -4.76 -12.46
N ASN A 181 -0.32 -4.15 -11.84
CA ASN A 181 0.92 -3.77 -12.49
C ASN A 181 2.06 -4.71 -12.05
N PHE A 182 2.59 -5.51 -12.99
CA PHE A 182 3.70 -6.42 -12.76
C PHE A 182 5.07 -5.77 -12.95
N ASP A 183 5.12 -4.48 -13.27
CA ASP A 183 6.35 -3.74 -13.51
C ASP A 183 6.44 -2.51 -12.63
N LEU A 184 6.90 -2.68 -11.39
CA LEU A 184 7.10 -1.57 -10.48
C LEU A 184 8.15 -0.57 -11.00
N SER A 185 9.12 -1.03 -11.83
CA SER A 185 10.13 -0.14 -12.41
C SER A 185 9.53 0.91 -13.35
N SER A 186 8.29 0.69 -13.83
CA SER A 186 7.55 1.65 -14.64
C SER A 186 7.19 2.96 -13.90
N TYR A 187 7.28 2.97 -12.57
CA TYR A 187 7.07 4.17 -11.77
C TYR A 187 8.31 5.06 -11.66
N ALA A 188 9.49 4.55 -11.96
CA ALA A 188 10.70 5.37 -12.01
C ALA A 188 10.68 6.28 -13.25
N ALA A 189 10.89 7.57 -13.05
CA ALA A 189 10.99 8.53 -14.17
C ALA A 189 12.19 8.22 -15.09
N ASP A 190 13.28 7.72 -14.50
CA ASP A 190 14.46 7.24 -15.21
C ASP A 190 14.93 5.93 -14.56
N PRO A 191 14.62 4.76 -15.14
CA PRO A 191 15.08 3.48 -14.62
C PRO A 191 16.60 3.29 -14.63
N THR A 192 17.35 4.13 -15.38
CA THR A 192 18.82 4.02 -15.47
C THR A 192 19.54 4.48 -14.21
N VAL A 193 18.83 5.11 -13.27
CA VAL A 193 19.36 5.44 -11.94
C VAL A 193 19.67 4.19 -11.10
N PHE A 194 19.04 3.06 -11.44
CA PHE A 194 19.31 1.79 -10.77
C PHE A 194 20.50 1.07 -11.45
N PRO A 195 21.35 0.38 -10.69
CA PRO A 195 22.39 -0.49 -11.24
C PRO A 195 21.82 -1.55 -12.19
N ASP A 196 22.64 -2.02 -13.14
CA ASP A 196 22.23 -3.02 -14.13
C ASP A 196 21.65 -4.27 -13.48
N GLU A 197 22.28 -4.77 -12.43
CA GLU A 197 21.83 -5.95 -11.68
C GLU A 197 20.42 -5.77 -11.10
N VAL A 198 20.12 -4.58 -10.59
CA VAL A 198 18.80 -4.22 -10.04
C VAL A 198 17.76 -4.18 -11.18
N ARG A 199 18.08 -3.56 -12.31
CA ARG A 199 17.17 -3.52 -13.48
C ARG A 199 16.89 -4.91 -14.04
N ASP A 200 17.92 -5.76 -14.13
CA ASP A 200 17.77 -7.17 -14.53
C ASP A 200 16.91 -7.95 -13.53
N GLY A 201 17.06 -7.64 -12.24
CA GLY A 201 16.22 -8.19 -11.17
C GLY A 201 14.74 -7.85 -11.37
N PHE A 202 14.41 -6.59 -11.60
CA PHE A 202 13.02 -6.17 -11.89
C PHE A 202 12.49 -6.79 -13.18
N THR A 203 13.32 -6.92 -14.21
CA THR A 203 12.93 -7.62 -15.45
C THR A 203 12.55 -9.07 -15.16
N ARG A 204 13.34 -9.80 -14.37
CA ARG A 204 13.03 -11.18 -13.95
C ARG A 204 11.75 -11.24 -13.11
N MET A 205 11.57 -10.34 -12.14
CA MET A 205 10.36 -10.29 -11.30
C MET A 205 9.11 -10.02 -12.14
N ARG A 206 9.18 -9.11 -13.11
CA ARG A 206 8.08 -8.84 -14.04
C ARG A 206 7.73 -10.08 -14.87
N MET A 207 8.71 -10.75 -15.44
CA MET A 207 8.51 -11.95 -16.27
C MET A 207 7.90 -13.11 -15.48
N SER A 208 8.31 -13.30 -14.24
CA SER A 208 7.79 -14.32 -13.33
C SER A 208 6.53 -13.88 -12.57
N ARG A 209 6.11 -12.60 -12.70
CA ARG A 209 5.01 -12.00 -11.91
C ARG A 209 5.23 -12.12 -10.40
N ALA A 210 6.48 -12.04 -9.96
CA ALA A 210 6.85 -12.31 -8.58
C ALA A 210 6.49 -11.17 -7.63
N LEU A 211 6.54 -9.91 -8.10
CA LEU A 211 6.20 -8.70 -7.34
C LEU A 211 5.29 -7.85 -8.21
N TYR A 212 4.21 -7.33 -7.64
CA TYR A 212 3.22 -6.54 -8.36
C TYR A 212 2.46 -5.59 -7.45
N GLU A 213 1.95 -4.52 -8.05
CA GLU A 213 1.00 -3.62 -7.42
C GLU A 213 -0.43 -4.01 -7.82
N VAL A 214 -1.35 -3.86 -6.88
CA VAL A 214 -2.78 -4.07 -7.07
C VAL A 214 -3.54 -2.79 -6.76
N VAL A 215 -4.34 -2.33 -7.71
CA VAL A 215 -5.27 -1.21 -7.53
C VAL A 215 -6.69 -1.78 -7.53
N VAL A 216 -7.41 -1.55 -6.43
CA VAL A 216 -8.79 -1.97 -6.23
C VAL A 216 -9.67 -0.74 -6.20
N ASP A 217 -10.55 -0.59 -7.19
CA ASP A 217 -11.56 0.44 -7.22
C ASP A 217 -12.89 -0.07 -6.62
N PHE A 218 -13.49 0.70 -5.72
CA PHE A 218 -14.78 0.35 -5.12
C PHE A 218 -15.94 0.92 -5.95
N ALA A 219 -17.03 0.17 -6.00
CA ALA A 219 -18.24 0.58 -6.70
C ALA A 219 -18.85 1.85 -6.09
N ILE A 220 -19.39 2.71 -6.94
CA ILE A 220 -20.17 3.87 -6.49
C ILE A 220 -21.54 3.37 -6.01
N ALA A 221 -22.03 3.92 -4.91
CA ALA A 221 -23.34 3.52 -4.38
C ALA A 221 -24.44 3.76 -5.42
N GLY A 222 -25.16 2.68 -5.78
CA GLY A 222 -26.29 2.75 -6.72
C GLY A 222 -25.96 2.50 -8.19
N GLU A 223 -24.70 2.28 -8.55
CA GLU A 223 -24.34 1.79 -9.88
C GLU A 223 -24.35 0.24 -9.89
N PRO A 224 -24.97 -0.40 -10.92
CA PRO A 224 -24.89 -1.85 -11.05
C PRO A 224 -23.44 -2.26 -11.39
N CYS A 225 -22.94 -3.27 -10.70
CA CYS A 225 -21.66 -3.93 -11.00
C CYS A 225 -21.72 -4.69 -12.32
#